data_fcd0c1f13ea7d5f8fa68b4efe084f74c
#
_entry.id   fcd0c1f13ea7d5f8fa68b4efe084f74c
#
_cell.length_a   1.000
_cell.length_b   1.000
_cell.length_c   1.000
_cell.angle_alpha   90.00
_cell.angle_beta   90.00
_cell.angle_gamma   90.00
#
_symmetry.space_group_name_H-M   'P 1'
#
loop_
_entity.id
_entity.type
_entity.pdbx_description
1 polymer ?
#
loop_
_entity_poly.entity_id
_entity_poly.type
_entity_poly.pdbx_seq_one_letter_code
_entity_poly.pdbx_strand_id
1 'polypeptide(L)'
;MNRFLRSSLLLVCAASLSTSLALAQPPGGGPGGPGGPGGPPPPPPPPTAGAHLEIVAGSSATYRVTEQFAGINFPSDAVGTSQTVTGTITINPDGSIAPGAKLTIDLKDLKSDQDQRDNFVRTRTLQTDKFQFAEFVPTKITGVPTMIPFQGQTGFELTGNMTIHGVTKEMKFQGIATFNRDGTIAGRAKTSFNFDTFGLTKPTLARLMSVDDKIDLEIVFRFKRS
;
A
#
# COMPACT_ATOMS: atom_id res chain seq x y z
N MET A 1 -49.77 -27.61 8.87
CA MET A 1 -50.95 -28.22 8.18
C MET A 1 -50.59 -28.35 6.71
N ASN A 2 -50.34 -29.60 6.34
CA ASN A 2 -50.74 -30.32 5.12
C ASN A 2 -50.17 -29.80 3.77
N ARG A 3 -49.74 -30.57 2.86
CA ARG A 3 -49.55 -32.05 2.63
C ARG A 3 -49.02 -32.24 1.19
N PHE A 4 -48.14 -33.23 1.01
CA PHE A 4 -48.07 -34.32 0.01
C PHE A 4 -47.70 -33.99 -1.43
N LEU A 5 -46.70 -34.57 -1.99
CA LEU A 5 -46.29 -35.97 -2.35
C LEU A 5 -46.78 -36.40 -3.75
N ARG A 6 -45.84 -36.95 -4.48
CA ARG A 6 -45.84 -38.11 -5.42
C ARG A 6 -45.35 -37.75 -6.82
N SER A 7 -44.19 -38.24 -7.23
CA SER A 7 -43.88 -39.57 -7.77
C SER A 7 -44.72 -39.99 -8.99
N SER A 8 -44.04 -40.16 -10.12
CA SER A 8 -44.29 -41.31 -10.97
C SER A 8 -43.18 -41.56 -11.99
N LEU A 9 -42.65 -42.70 -11.91
CA LEU A 9 -41.74 -43.46 -12.74
C LEU A 9 -42.51 -43.99 -13.98
N LEU A 10 -41.96 -43.92 -15.19
CA LEU A 10 -42.38 -44.78 -16.29
C LEU A 10 -41.18 -45.14 -17.18
N LEU A 11 -40.90 -46.39 -17.13
CA LEU A 11 -39.97 -47.20 -17.91
C LEU A 11 -40.69 -47.71 -19.18
N VAL A 12 -40.11 -47.52 -20.37
CA VAL A 12 -40.48 -48.35 -21.53
C VAL A 12 -39.21 -48.72 -22.32
N CYS A 13 -39.07 -50.01 -22.51
CA CYS A 13 -38.04 -50.74 -23.25
C CYS A 13 -38.27 -50.77 -24.77
N ALA A 14 -37.20 -51.08 -25.46
CA ALA A 14 -37.03 -51.87 -26.69
C ALA A 14 -37.08 -51.12 -28.03
N ALA A 15 -36.07 -51.20 -28.85
CA ALA A 15 -35.71 -52.24 -29.74
C ALA A 15 -34.53 -51.88 -30.64
N SER A 16 -33.65 -52.81 -30.78
CA SER A 16 -32.48 -52.92 -31.62
C SER A 16 -32.76 -52.75 -33.11
N LEU A 17 -31.95 -51.91 -33.81
CA LEU A 17 -31.64 -52.20 -35.24
C LEU A 17 -30.17 -51.83 -35.49
N SER A 18 -29.43 -52.88 -35.80
CA SER A 18 -28.04 -52.80 -36.22
C SER A 18 -27.97 -52.40 -37.70
N THR A 19 -27.31 -51.34 -38.02
CA THR A 19 -26.81 -51.13 -39.39
C THR A 19 -25.36 -50.69 -39.29
N SER A 20 -24.50 -51.56 -39.69
CA SER A 20 -23.07 -51.29 -39.92
C SER A 20 -22.94 -50.39 -41.13
N LEU A 21 -22.30 -49.27 -40.96
CA LEU A 21 -21.78 -48.50 -42.08
C LEU A 21 -20.31 -48.08 -41.79
N ALA A 22 -19.51 -48.32 -42.82
CA ALA A 22 -18.06 -48.35 -42.82
C ALA A 22 -17.39 -47.05 -42.37
N LEU A 23 -16.22 -47.24 -41.79
CA LEU A 23 -15.22 -46.27 -41.38
C LEU A 23 -14.79 -45.35 -42.51
N ALA A 24 -14.83 -44.05 -42.21
CA ALA A 24 -13.82 -43.10 -42.69
C ALA A 24 -13.09 -42.57 -41.45
N GLN A 25 -11.81 -42.96 -41.30
CA GLN A 25 -10.91 -42.39 -40.28
C GLN A 25 -10.57 -40.94 -40.67
N PRO A 26 -10.80 -39.97 -39.78
CA PRO A 26 -10.15 -38.66 -39.91
C PRO A 26 -8.67 -38.78 -39.50
N PRO A 27 -7.76 -37.95 -40.08
CA PRO A 27 -6.34 -38.02 -39.79
C PRO A 27 -6.06 -37.73 -38.33
N GLY A 28 -5.22 -38.53 -37.72
CA GLY A 28 -4.86 -38.52 -36.31
C GLY A 28 -4.37 -37.16 -35.79
N GLY A 29 -5.20 -36.56 -34.96
CA GLY A 29 -4.70 -35.61 -33.96
C GLY A 29 -4.16 -36.46 -32.79
N GLY A 30 -2.85 -36.47 -32.61
CA GLY A 30 -2.21 -37.11 -31.47
C GLY A 30 -2.76 -36.53 -30.17
N PRO A 31 -2.93 -37.33 -29.11
CA PRO A 31 -3.30 -36.81 -27.79
C PRO A 31 -2.23 -35.83 -27.35
N GLY A 32 -2.64 -34.59 -27.08
CA GLY A 32 -1.78 -33.60 -26.43
C GLY A 32 -1.21 -34.17 -25.14
N GLY A 33 0.08 -34.46 -25.12
CA GLY A 33 0.75 -34.95 -23.94
C GLY A 33 0.53 -33.96 -22.77
N PRO A 34 0.46 -34.45 -21.52
CA PRO A 34 0.38 -33.61 -20.36
C PRO A 34 1.57 -32.62 -20.43
N GLY A 35 1.27 -31.31 -20.33
CA GLY A 35 2.27 -30.27 -20.38
C GLY A 35 3.44 -30.64 -19.48
N GLY A 36 4.64 -30.74 -20.04
CA GLY A 36 5.84 -31.06 -19.31
C GLY A 36 6.02 -30.06 -18.16
N PRO A 37 6.64 -30.46 -17.05
CA PRO A 37 6.91 -29.55 -15.93
C PRO A 37 7.60 -28.32 -16.49
N GLY A 38 7.00 -27.13 -16.26
CA GLY A 38 7.53 -25.85 -16.72
C GLY A 38 9.03 -25.79 -16.40
N GLY A 39 9.84 -25.43 -17.38
CA GLY A 39 11.28 -25.28 -17.18
C GLY A 39 11.60 -24.46 -15.94
N PRO A 40 12.80 -24.59 -15.37
CA PRO A 40 13.20 -23.81 -14.20
C PRO A 40 12.92 -22.32 -14.47
N PRO A 41 12.43 -21.57 -13.46
CA PRO A 41 12.17 -20.15 -13.64
C PRO A 41 13.45 -19.44 -14.13
N PRO A 42 13.33 -18.40 -14.97
CA PRO A 42 14.49 -17.68 -15.47
C PRO A 42 15.35 -17.17 -14.29
N PRO A 43 16.66 -17.13 -14.45
CA PRO A 43 17.53 -16.61 -13.41
C PRO A 43 17.13 -15.16 -13.10
N PRO A 44 17.24 -14.76 -11.82
CA PRO A 44 16.93 -13.39 -11.42
C PRO A 44 17.83 -12.38 -12.15
N PRO A 45 17.31 -11.18 -12.46
CA PRO A 45 18.11 -10.13 -13.03
C PRO A 45 19.26 -9.75 -12.07
N PRO A 46 20.43 -9.37 -12.58
CA PRO A 46 21.54 -8.96 -11.73
C PRO A 46 21.18 -7.70 -10.92
N PRO A 47 21.81 -7.51 -9.75
CA PRO A 47 21.70 -6.26 -9.00
C PRO A 47 22.10 -5.07 -9.88
N THR A 48 21.37 -3.96 -9.79
CA THR A 48 21.67 -2.74 -10.55
C THR A 48 22.14 -1.63 -9.64
N ALA A 49 23.16 -0.89 -10.09
CA ALA A 49 23.58 0.33 -9.40
C ALA A 49 22.58 1.45 -9.68
N GLY A 50 21.99 2.00 -8.60
CA GLY A 50 20.94 3.00 -8.71
C GLY A 50 19.57 2.42 -9.09
N ALA A 51 18.52 3.23 -8.99
CA ALA A 51 17.16 2.87 -9.43
C ALA A 51 16.29 4.10 -9.57
N HIS A 52 15.38 4.07 -10.53
CA HIS A 52 14.23 4.96 -10.54
C HIS A 52 13.04 4.21 -9.91
N LEU A 53 12.43 4.82 -8.91
CA LEU A 53 11.38 4.25 -8.08
C LEU A 53 10.12 5.10 -8.19
N GLU A 54 9.01 4.51 -8.59
CA GLU A 54 7.71 5.18 -8.67
C GLU A 54 6.74 4.54 -7.67
N ILE A 55 6.03 5.36 -6.90
CA ILE A 55 4.96 4.90 -6.00
C ILE A 55 3.83 4.29 -6.85
N VAL A 56 3.39 3.11 -6.43
CA VAL A 56 2.25 2.42 -7.05
C VAL A 56 1.15 2.14 -6.03
N ALA A 57 0.00 1.69 -6.52
CA ALA A 57 -1.16 1.33 -5.70
C ALA A 57 -0.80 0.37 -4.56
N GLY A 58 -1.45 0.55 -3.41
CA GLY A 58 -1.18 -0.17 -2.16
C GLY A 58 -0.23 0.60 -1.22
N SER A 59 0.11 1.84 -1.55
CA SER A 59 0.80 2.77 -0.65
C SER A 59 -0.21 3.56 0.17
N SER A 60 0.15 3.91 1.41
CA SER A 60 -0.70 4.71 2.30
C SER A 60 0.12 5.49 3.31
N ALA A 61 -0.49 6.55 3.84
CA ALA A 61 0.06 7.35 4.93
C ALA A 61 -0.93 7.34 6.11
N THR A 62 -0.47 6.95 7.28
CA THR A 62 -1.30 6.83 8.49
C THR A 62 -0.72 7.66 9.61
N TYR A 63 -1.53 8.55 10.18
CA TYR A 63 -1.20 9.20 11.45
C TYR A 63 -1.83 8.45 12.62
N ARG A 64 -1.19 8.57 13.78
CA ARG A 64 -1.70 8.09 15.07
C ARG A 64 -1.42 9.14 16.14
N VAL A 65 -2.46 9.43 16.95
CA VAL A 65 -2.36 10.35 18.09
C VAL A 65 -3.15 9.74 19.25
N THR A 66 -2.57 9.69 20.42
CA THR A 66 -3.27 9.22 21.61
C THR A 66 -4.21 10.30 22.15
N GLU A 67 -5.45 9.94 22.44
CA GLU A 67 -6.50 10.82 22.97
C GLU A 67 -7.20 10.20 24.18
N GLN A 68 -7.70 11.07 25.09
CA GLN A 68 -8.45 10.65 26.27
C GLN A 68 -9.82 11.31 26.29
N PHE A 69 -10.88 10.51 26.40
CA PHE A 69 -12.24 10.99 26.49
C PHE A 69 -12.78 10.93 27.92
N ALA A 70 -13.67 11.87 28.27
CA ALA A 70 -14.38 11.87 29.53
C ALA A 70 -15.28 10.63 29.67
N GLY A 71 -15.15 9.95 30.80
CA GLY A 71 -15.92 8.73 31.11
C GLY A 71 -15.36 7.44 30.52
N ILE A 72 -14.17 7.51 29.86
CA ILE A 72 -13.42 6.35 29.40
C ILE A 72 -12.13 6.27 30.22
N ASN A 73 -11.90 5.13 30.90
CA ASN A 73 -10.79 4.99 31.85
C ASN A 73 -9.42 4.81 31.19
N PHE A 74 -9.37 4.53 29.91
CA PHE A 74 -8.13 4.28 29.16
C PHE A 74 -8.01 5.22 27.97
N PRO A 75 -6.77 5.68 27.65
CA PRO A 75 -6.52 6.39 26.41
C PRO A 75 -6.85 5.52 25.19
N SER A 76 -7.25 6.15 24.12
CA SER A 76 -7.47 5.53 22.81
C SER A 76 -6.63 6.22 21.74
N ASP A 77 -6.43 5.54 20.62
CA ASP A 77 -5.71 6.13 19.50
C ASP A 77 -6.68 6.65 18.45
N ALA A 78 -6.53 7.92 18.09
CA ALA A 78 -7.07 8.49 16.87
C ALA A 78 -6.16 8.08 15.71
N VAL A 79 -6.70 7.32 14.79
CA VAL A 79 -5.95 6.83 13.61
C VAL A 79 -6.65 7.28 12.35
N GLY A 80 -5.93 7.97 11.46
CA GLY A 80 -6.46 8.34 10.15
C GLY A 80 -5.46 8.01 9.05
N THR A 81 -5.98 7.57 7.90
CA THR A 81 -5.19 7.07 6.78
C THR A 81 -5.61 7.75 5.49
N SER A 82 -4.62 8.18 4.69
CA SER A 82 -4.78 8.51 3.28
C SER A 82 -4.24 7.37 2.42
N GLN A 83 -5.03 6.94 1.44
CA GLN A 83 -4.63 5.92 0.45
C GLN A 83 -3.99 6.55 -0.80
N THR A 84 -4.03 7.86 -0.92
CA THR A 84 -3.53 8.60 -2.06
C THR A 84 -2.11 9.11 -1.78
N VAL A 85 -1.14 8.26 -2.07
CA VAL A 85 0.30 8.58 -2.01
C VAL A 85 0.87 8.43 -3.42
N THR A 86 1.60 9.43 -3.88
CA THR A 86 2.22 9.47 -5.21
C THR A 86 3.64 10.00 -5.16
N GLY A 87 4.39 9.83 -6.24
CA GLY A 87 5.71 10.41 -6.40
C GLY A 87 6.78 9.43 -6.82
N THR A 88 7.99 9.96 -6.97
CA THR A 88 9.15 9.22 -7.46
C THR A 88 10.39 9.53 -6.63
N ILE A 89 11.28 8.56 -6.56
CA ILE A 89 12.63 8.71 -5.99
C ILE A 89 13.60 8.09 -6.99
N THR A 90 14.60 8.85 -7.41
CA THR A 90 15.72 8.30 -8.18
C THR A 90 16.95 8.24 -7.30
N ILE A 91 17.49 7.05 -7.14
CA ILE A 91 18.75 6.79 -6.44
C ILE A 91 19.83 6.63 -7.50
N ASN A 92 20.88 7.44 -7.44
CA ASN A 92 22.02 7.36 -8.35
C ASN A 92 22.90 6.14 -8.04
N PRO A 93 23.79 5.72 -8.98
CA PRO A 93 24.73 4.62 -8.75
C PRO A 93 25.67 4.81 -7.53
N ASP A 94 25.93 6.03 -7.11
CA ASP A 94 26.71 6.36 -5.93
C ASP A 94 25.91 6.33 -4.62
N GLY A 95 24.59 6.03 -4.70
CA GLY A 95 23.67 6.00 -3.55
C GLY A 95 23.07 7.36 -3.20
N SER A 96 23.41 8.44 -3.89
CA SER A 96 22.81 9.75 -3.70
C SER A 96 21.38 9.79 -4.29
N ILE A 97 20.57 10.71 -3.79
CA ILE A 97 19.21 10.95 -4.33
C ILE A 97 19.32 12.03 -5.42
N ALA A 98 18.80 11.71 -6.59
CA ALA A 98 18.78 12.65 -7.71
C ALA A 98 17.81 13.82 -7.45
N PRO A 99 18.10 15.01 -8.00
CA PRO A 99 17.18 16.15 -7.96
C PRO A 99 15.82 15.79 -8.56
N GLY A 100 14.73 16.36 -8.00
CA GLY A 100 13.36 16.12 -8.45
C GLY A 100 12.66 14.96 -7.74
N ALA A 101 13.34 14.22 -6.87
CA ALA A 101 12.70 13.22 -6.01
C ALA A 101 11.66 13.91 -5.10
N LYS A 102 10.42 13.43 -5.14
CA LYS A 102 9.33 13.95 -4.30
C LYS A 102 8.26 12.91 -4.08
N LEU A 103 7.76 12.83 -2.86
CA LEU A 103 6.59 12.07 -2.47
C LEU A 103 5.49 13.03 -2.02
N THR A 104 4.26 12.74 -2.39
CA THR A 104 3.08 13.57 -2.11
C THR A 104 1.96 12.72 -1.53
N ILE A 105 1.33 13.21 -0.47
CA ILE A 105 0.19 12.59 0.21
C ILE A 105 -1.00 13.53 0.07
N ASP A 106 -2.14 13.06 -0.46
CA ASP A 106 -3.37 13.85 -0.48
C ASP A 106 -4.04 13.81 0.89
N LEU A 107 -4.07 14.96 1.58
CA LEU A 107 -4.65 15.10 2.91
C LEU A 107 -6.18 15.20 2.87
N LYS A 108 -6.81 15.49 1.72
CA LYS A 108 -8.28 15.45 1.56
C LYS A 108 -8.82 14.03 1.60
N ASP A 109 -8.00 13.05 1.22
CA ASP A 109 -8.34 11.62 1.28
C ASP A 109 -8.22 11.02 2.69
N LEU A 110 -7.77 11.81 3.67
CA LEU A 110 -7.54 11.35 5.02
C LEU A 110 -8.84 10.94 5.70
N LYS A 111 -8.93 9.68 6.15
CA LYS A 111 -10.08 9.10 6.83
C LYS A 111 -9.70 8.36 8.09
N SER A 112 -10.55 8.53 9.13
CA SER A 112 -10.52 7.77 10.37
C SER A 112 -11.84 7.00 10.57
N ASP A 113 -12.05 6.47 11.75
CA ASP A 113 -13.29 5.81 12.19
C ASP A 113 -14.42 6.78 12.56
N GLN A 114 -14.18 8.12 12.54
CA GLN A 114 -15.15 9.13 12.97
C GLN A 114 -15.18 10.32 12.01
N ASP A 115 -16.29 10.50 11.30
CA ASP A 115 -16.49 11.60 10.35
C ASP A 115 -16.34 12.99 10.99
N GLN A 116 -16.73 13.14 12.26
CA GLN A 116 -16.58 14.40 12.98
C GLN A 116 -15.09 14.75 13.20
N ARG A 117 -14.25 13.76 13.53
CA ARG A 117 -12.80 13.91 13.62
C ARG A 117 -12.22 14.28 12.27
N ASP A 118 -12.61 13.55 11.22
CA ASP A 118 -12.13 13.79 9.86
C ASP A 118 -12.43 15.21 9.40
N ASN A 119 -13.65 15.69 9.65
CA ASN A 119 -14.03 17.05 9.31
C ASN A 119 -13.19 18.08 10.07
N PHE A 120 -12.97 17.88 11.40
CA PHE A 120 -12.12 18.78 12.18
C PHE A 120 -10.67 18.78 11.68
N VAL A 121 -10.10 17.59 11.47
CA VAL A 121 -8.71 17.45 10.98
C VAL A 121 -8.53 18.13 9.64
N ARG A 122 -9.44 17.93 8.68
CA ARG A 122 -9.38 18.58 7.38
C ARG A 122 -9.56 20.08 7.43
N THR A 123 -10.55 20.57 8.18
CA THR A 123 -10.93 21.99 8.11
C THR A 123 -10.16 22.88 9.09
N ARG A 124 -9.76 22.35 10.25
CA ARG A 124 -9.14 23.13 11.34
C ARG A 124 -7.68 22.83 11.55
N THR A 125 -7.32 21.53 11.62
CA THR A 125 -5.93 21.13 11.90
C THR A 125 -5.05 21.31 10.66
N LEU A 126 -5.44 20.74 9.52
CA LEU A 126 -4.65 20.71 8.29
C LEU A 126 -5.06 21.79 7.29
N GLN A 127 -6.28 22.33 7.38
CA GLN A 127 -6.84 23.30 6.43
C GLN A 127 -6.66 22.85 4.98
N THR A 128 -7.15 21.63 4.66
CA THR A 128 -6.84 20.96 3.39
C THR A 128 -7.37 21.67 2.15
N ASP A 129 -8.31 22.60 2.28
CA ASP A 129 -8.73 23.47 1.15
C ASP A 129 -7.61 24.42 0.74
N LYS A 130 -6.72 24.78 1.66
CA LYS A 130 -5.58 25.67 1.45
C LYS A 130 -4.28 24.90 1.28
N PHE A 131 -4.12 23.80 2.00
CA PHE A 131 -2.93 22.95 2.04
C PHE A 131 -3.32 21.51 1.79
N GLN A 132 -3.72 21.21 0.55
CA GLN A 132 -4.23 19.89 0.19
C GLN A 132 -3.20 18.77 0.38
N PHE A 133 -1.92 19.07 0.13
CA PHE A 133 -0.89 18.03 0.08
C PHE A 133 0.12 18.18 1.22
N ALA A 134 0.52 17.03 1.78
CA ALA A 134 1.79 16.92 2.46
C ALA A 134 2.84 16.44 1.44
N GLU A 135 4.01 17.10 1.44
CA GLU A 135 5.08 16.82 0.50
C GLU A 135 6.34 16.41 1.25
N PHE A 136 7.06 15.45 0.73
CA PHE A 136 8.36 15.05 1.24
C PHE A 136 9.38 15.00 0.12
N VAL A 137 10.43 15.81 0.25
CA VAL A 137 11.56 15.87 -0.68
C VAL A 137 12.75 15.18 -0.02
N PRO A 138 13.04 13.93 -0.35
CA PRO A 138 14.16 13.20 0.24
C PRO A 138 15.50 13.82 -0.20
N THR A 139 16.44 13.89 0.74
CA THR A 139 17.78 14.46 0.50
C THR A 139 18.89 13.44 0.71
N LYS A 140 18.67 12.44 1.57
CA LYS A 140 19.66 11.42 1.91
C LYS A 140 18.99 10.11 2.29
N ILE A 141 19.57 9.02 1.83
CA ILE A 141 19.19 7.66 2.26
C ILE A 141 20.43 6.92 2.76
N THR A 142 20.28 6.16 3.84
CA THR A 142 21.32 5.30 4.39
C THR A 142 20.76 3.91 4.73
N GLY A 143 21.63 2.90 4.80
CA GLY A 143 21.22 1.52 5.07
C GLY A 143 20.81 0.72 3.83
N VAL A 144 20.55 1.38 2.70
CA VAL A 144 20.27 0.69 1.44
C VAL A 144 21.61 0.37 0.76
N PRO A 145 21.82 -0.87 0.28
CA PRO A 145 23.01 -1.21 -0.51
C PRO A 145 23.09 -0.38 -1.79
N THR A 146 24.30 0.05 -2.17
CA THR A 146 24.54 0.75 -3.46
C THR A 146 24.18 -0.11 -4.66
N MET A 147 24.39 -1.42 -4.55
CA MET A 147 23.85 -2.41 -5.49
C MET A 147 22.50 -2.88 -4.97
N ILE A 148 21.42 -2.35 -5.54
CA ILE A 148 20.06 -2.69 -5.11
C ILE A 148 19.77 -4.14 -5.49
N PRO A 149 19.54 -5.02 -4.50
CA PRO A 149 19.29 -6.43 -4.76
C PRO A 149 17.92 -6.62 -5.44
N PHE A 150 17.79 -7.75 -6.13
CA PHE A 150 16.50 -8.12 -6.72
C PHE A 150 15.57 -8.81 -5.72
N GLN A 151 16.09 -9.28 -4.58
CA GLN A 151 15.30 -9.81 -3.45
C GLN A 151 16.04 -9.61 -2.13
N GLY A 152 15.31 -9.60 -1.03
CA GLY A 152 15.84 -9.47 0.31
C GLY A 152 15.15 -8.36 1.09
N GLN A 153 15.70 -8.08 2.25
CA GLN A 153 15.17 -7.04 3.14
C GLN A 153 16.32 -6.22 3.72
N THR A 154 16.11 -4.93 3.89
CA THR A 154 17.06 -4.04 4.56
C THR A 154 16.36 -3.00 5.40
N GLY A 155 17.00 -2.59 6.50
CA GLY A 155 16.64 -1.38 7.23
C GLY A 155 17.23 -0.16 6.54
N PHE A 156 16.54 0.99 6.62
CA PHE A 156 17.02 2.25 6.07
C PHE A 156 16.62 3.44 6.94
N GLU A 157 17.38 4.52 6.81
CA GLU A 157 16.99 5.85 7.27
C GLU A 157 16.91 6.77 6.06
N LEU A 158 15.78 7.49 5.91
CA LEU A 158 15.53 8.45 4.85
C LEU A 158 15.37 9.85 5.48
N THR A 159 16.29 10.75 5.17
CA THR A 159 16.24 12.15 5.59
C THR A 159 15.72 13.00 4.44
N GLY A 160 14.91 14.01 4.74
CA GLY A 160 14.40 14.94 3.74
C GLY A 160 13.58 16.08 4.34
N ASN A 161 13.16 16.97 3.48
CA ASN A 161 12.33 18.12 3.84
C ASN A 161 10.86 17.74 3.70
N MET A 162 10.12 17.77 4.82
CA MET A 162 8.68 17.53 4.84
C MET A 162 7.93 18.84 4.98
N THR A 163 6.95 19.05 4.14
CA THR A 163 6.06 20.21 4.17
C THR A 163 4.65 19.76 4.52
N ILE A 164 4.13 20.28 5.63
CA ILE A 164 2.73 20.10 6.08
C ILE A 164 2.20 21.48 6.45
N HIS A 165 0.95 21.78 6.08
CA HIS A 165 0.28 23.04 6.44
C HIS A 165 1.10 24.29 6.06
N GLY A 166 1.86 24.21 4.97
CA GLY A 166 2.72 25.29 4.49
C GLY A 166 4.04 25.49 5.26
N VAL A 167 4.32 24.66 6.28
CA VAL A 167 5.56 24.71 7.06
C VAL A 167 6.46 23.56 6.62
N THR A 168 7.73 23.87 6.35
CA THR A 168 8.74 22.88 5.96
C THR A 168 9.73 22.62 7.10
N LYS A 169 9.97 21.33 7.39
CA LYS A 169 10.95 20.87 8.39
C LYS A 169 11.75 19.71 7.84
N GLU A 170 13.02 19.60 8.23
CA GLU A 170 13.79 18.39 8.00
C GLU A 170 13.27 17.28 8.90
N MET A 171 12.99 16.14 8.31
CA MET A 171 12.48 14.94 8.99
C MET A 171 13.31 13.71 8.64
N LYS A 172 13.35 12.78 9.59
CA LYS A 172 14.01 11.48 9.42
C LYS A 172 12.98 10.38 9.55
N PHE A 173 12.92 9.52 8.57
CA PHE A 173 12.11 8.31 8.58
C PHE A 173 13.00 7.09 8.74
N GLN A 174 12.67 6.23 9.69
CA GLN A 174 13.29 4.92 9.82
C GLN A 174 12.35 3.86 9.29
N GLY A 175 12.86 2.92 8.50
CA GLY A 175 12.03 1.96 7.84
C GLY A 175 12.72 0.66 7.48
N ILE A 176 11.91 -0.24 6.93
CA ILE A 176 12.33 -1.52 6.40
C ILE A 176 11.79 -1.63 4.99
N ALA A 177 12.65 -1.97 4.04
CA ALA A 177 12.34 -2.21 2.64
C ALA A 177 12.55 -3.69 2.30
N THR A 178 11.59 -4.28 1.61
CA THR A 178 11.65 -5.64 1.04
C THR A 178 11.72 -5.52 -0.47
N PHE A 179 12.75 -6.08 -1.05
CA PHE A 179 12.97 -6.17 -2.49
C PHE A 179 12.33 -7.45 -2.99
N ASN A 180 11.48 -7.36 -4.00
CA ASN A 180 10.76 -8.48 -4.58
C ASN A 180 11.28 -8.81 -5.98
N ARG A 181 11.19 -10.08 -6.36
CA ARG A 181 11.65 -10.58 -7.66
C ARG A 181 10.92 -9.98 -8.87
N ASP A 182 9.73 -9.47 -8.66
CA ASP A 182 8.91 -8.79 -9.67
C ASP A 182 9.32 -7.32 -9.91
N GLY A 183 10.43 -6.89 -9.30
CA GLY A 183 10.94 -5.53 -9.38
C GLY A 183 10.21 -4.53 -8.47
N THR A 184 9.27 -4.97 -7.65
CA THR A 184 8.66 -4.10 -6.65
C THR A 184 9.52 -4.01 -5.39
N ILE A 185 9.46 -2.86 -4.72
CA ILE A 185 10.05 -2.63 -3.40
C ILE A 185 8.92 -2.21 -2.49
N ALA A 186 8.63 -2.99 -1.46
CA ALA A 186 7.55 -2.72 -0.52
C ALA A 186 8.10 -2.59 0.90
N GLY A 187 7.43 -1.81 1.74
CA GLY A 187 7.87 -1.65 3.11
C GLY A 187 7.09 -0.62 3.89
N ARG A 188 7.67 -0.22 5.00
CA ARG A 188 7.13 0.83 5.86
C ARG A 188 8.24 1.71 6.40
N ALA A 189 7.90 2.96 6.62
CA ALA A 189 8.78 3.95 7.24
C ALA A 189 8.00 4.73 8.29
N LYS A 190 8.64 5.08 9.39
CA LYS A 190 8.02 5.77 10.52
C LYS A 190 8.83 6.99 10.92
N THR A 191 8.10 7.99 11.36
CA THR A 191 8.64 9.17 12.04
C THR A 191 7.64 9.66 13.08
N SER A 192 8.03 10.59 13.92
CA SER A 192 7.12 11.29 14.82
C SER A 192 7.50 12.75 14.93
N PHE A 193 6.50 13.59 15.22
CA PHE A 193 6.66 15.03 15.44
C PHE A 193 5.52 15.53 16.33
N ASN A 194 5.63 16.74 16.83
CA ASN A 194 4.61 17.38 17.64
C ASN A 194 3.75 18.33 16.78
N PHE A 195 2.54 18.64 17.24
CA PHE A 195 1.64 19.57 16.54
C PHE A 195 2.35 20.91 16.23
N ASP A 196 3.11 21.45 17.17
CA ASP A 196 3.83 22.72 17.00
C ASP A 196 4.90 22.65 15.91
N THR A 197 5.42 21.47 15.57
CA THR A 197 6.46 21.32 14.55
C THR A 197 6.03 21.92 13.21
N PHE A 198 4.75 21.77 12.88
CA PHE A 198 4.14 22.26 11.63
C PHE A 198 3.04 23.30 11.88
N GLY A 199 2.96 23.88 13.09
CA GLY A 199 1.95 24.86 13.44
C GLY A 199 0.53 24.34 13.35
N LEU A 200 0.31 23.07 13.70
CA LEU A 200 -0.98 22.41 13.64
C LEU A 200 -1.81 22.69 14.88
N THR A 201 -3.11 22.92 14.69
CA THR A 201 -4.05 23.09 15.79
C THR A 201 -4.51 21.72 16.30
N LYS A 202 -4.39 21.50 17.61
CA LYS A 202 -4.89 20.28 18.26
C LYS A 202 -6.42 20.17 18.15
N PRO A 203 -6.97 18.97 17.91
CA PRO A 203 -8.41 18.77 17.91
C PRO A 203 -9.03 19.10 19.25
N THR A 204 -10.17 19.80 19.21
CA THR A 204 -11.04 20.06 20.36
C THR A 204 -12.43 19.51 20.04
N LEU A 205 -12.77 18.37 20.59
CA LEU A 205 -14.06 17.71 20.38
C LEU A 205 -14.84 17.65 21.70
N ALA A 206 -16.17 17.56 21.60
CA ALA A 206 -17.00 17.37 22.78
C ALA A 206 -16.57 16.08 23.52
N ARG A 207 -16.40 16.20 24.86
CA ARG A 207 -15.94 15.11 25.74
C ARG A 207 -14.47 14.68 25.57
N LEU A 208 -13.70 15.30 24.69
CA LEU A 208 -12.25 15.10 24.57
C LEU A 208 -11.57 15.84 25.74
N MET A 209 -10.89 15.10 26.62
CA MET A 209 -10.18 15.65 27.78
C MET A 209 -8.76 16.08 27.42
N SER A 210 -8.06 15.26 26.65
CA SER A 210 -6.70 15.56 26.21
C SER A 210 -6.38 14.87 24.88
N VAL A 211 -5.46 15.48 24.16
CA VAL A 211 -4.79 14.95 22.96
C VAL A 211 -3.30 15.01 23.23
N ASP A 212 -2.61 13.92 23.04
CA ASP A 212 -1.14 13.90 23.14
C ASP A 212 -0.54 14.88 22.13
N ASP A 213 0.62 15.41 22.45
CA ASP A 213 1.32 16.34 21.57
C ASP A 213 1.99 15.63 20.42
N LYS A 214 2.38 14.40 20.65
CA LYS A 214 3.09 13.56 19.69
C LYS A 214 2.16 12.98 18.65
N ILE A 215 2.54 13.14 17.40
CA ILE A 215 1.93 12.50 16.23
C ILE A 215 2.92 11.46 15.71
N ASP A 216 2.51 10.19 15.67
CA ASP A 216 3.24 9.14 14.99
C ASP A 216 2.74 9.04 13.55
N LEU A 217 3.65 9.06 12.58
CA LEU A 217 3.38 8.93 11.16
C LEU A 217 4.02 7.66 10.62
N GLU A 218 3.22 6.81 9.99
CA GLU A 218 3.67 5.62 9.29
C GLU A 218 3.30 5.74 7.80
N ILE A 219 4.28 5.50 6.95
CA ILE A 219 4.10 5.36 5.51
C ILE A 219 4.29 3.88 5.17
N VAL A 220 3.25 3.25 4.64
CA VAL A 220 3.37 1.98 3.93
C VAL A 220 3.59 2.33 2.47
N PHE A 221 4.66 1.84 1.89
CA PHE A 221 5.01 2.15 0.51
C PHE A 221 5.15 0.91 -0.34
N ARG A 222 4.80 1.07 -1.59
CA ARG A 222 5.06 0.13 -2.66
C ARG A 222 5.60 0.91 -3.85
N PHE A 223 6.85 0.65 -4.22
CA PHE A 223 7.49 1.20 -5.40
C PHE A 223 7.57 0.15 -6.50
N LYS A 224 7.46 0.61 -7.74
CA LYS A 224 7.89 -0.12 -8.91
C LYS A 224 9.25 0.45 -9.33
N ARG A 225 10.20 -0.42 -9.60
CA ARG A 225 11.50 -0.06 -10.15
C ARG A 225 11.46 -0.13 -11.67
N SER A 226 11.96 0.89 -12.33
CA SER A 226 12.17 0.97 -13.78
C SER A 226 13.65 1.21 -14.09
#